data_a958ba97d4b1e6017f98fee9c184b208
#
_entry.id   a958ba97d4b1e6017f98fee9c184b208
#
_cell.length_a   1.000
_cell.length_b   1.000
_cell.length_c   1.000
_cell.angle_alpha   90.00
_cell.angle_beta   90.00
_cell.angle_gamma   90.00
#
_symmetry.space_group_name_H-M   'P 1'
#
loop_
_entity.id
_entity.type
_entity.pdbx_description
1 polymer ?
#
loop_
_entity_poly.entity_id
_entity_poly.type
_entity_poly.pdbx_seq_one_letter_code
_entity_poly.pdbx_strand_id
1 'polypeptide(L)'
;GTLNLLESARKYSRSTPFIFTSTNKVYGDNPNKIKLSNTKYRFTVSKNSKFIHGFDESFPIDNTLHSLFGASKLSADILVQEYGQYFDMKTVSFRGGCLTGPKHSGTMMHGFLSYLMKCTISKNKYTIFGYQGKQVRDNIHSKDLANAFYKFFENPSSGQVYNIGGGVKNNCSILEAIKLCEELTGNKLNYEYTDQNRIGDHKWYVSDIRKFKSHYPDWKQKYTLVDTLEEMAKENYNRWKV
;
A
#
# COMPACT_ATOMS: atom_id res chain seq x y z
N GLY A 1 -2.03 17.07 -14.46
CA GLY A 1 -1.32 17.26 -13.18
C GLY A 1 0.13 16.84 -13.27
N THR A 2 0.44 15.52 -13.24
CA THR A 2 1.84 15.03 -13.14
C THR A 2 2.73 15.50 -14.29
N LEU A 3 2.26 15.45 -15.53
CA LEU A 3 3.00 15.95 -16.70
C LEU A 3 3.40 17.42 -16.53
N ASN A 4 2.48 18.28 -16.11
CA ASN A 4 2.78 19.70 -15.92
C ASN A 4 3.84 19.94 -14.86
N LEU A 5 3.81 19.14 -13.76
CA LEU A 5 4.83 19.21 -12.70
C LEU A 5 6.20 18.72 -13.20
N LEU A 6 6.23 17.63 -13.98
CA LEU A 6 7.46 17.11 -14.58
C LEU A 6 8.08 18.12 -15.55
N GLU A 7 7.27 18.76 -16.41
CA GLU A 7 7.75 19.82 -17.32
C GLU A 7 8.26 21.05 -16.56
N SER A 8 7.55 21.46 -15.50
CA SER A 8 8.03 22.55 -14.64
C SER A 8 9.34 22.19 -13.93
N ALA A 9 9.43 20.98 -13.38
CA ALA A 9 10.67 20.50 -12.75
C ALA A 9 11.81 20.44 -13.76
N ARG A 10 11.57 19.88 -14.95
CA ARG A 10 12.56 19.82 -16.03
C ARG A 10 13.09 21.20 -16.42
N LYS A 11 12.21 22.19 -16.53
CA LYS A 11 12.53 23.52 -17.01
C LYS A 11 13.20 24.39 -15.94
N TYR A 12 12.76 24.29 -14.68
CA TYR A 12 13.13 25.26 -13.64
C TYR A 12 13.93 24.65 -12.48
N SER A 13 13.95 23.32 -12.32
CA SER A 13 14.55 22.66 -11.16
C SER A 13 15.02 21.22 -11.49
N ARG A 14 15.68 21.04 -12.62
CA ARG A 14 16.03 19.72 -13.18
C ARG A 14 16.89 18.85 -12.24
N SER A 15 17.72 19.45 -11.41
CA SER A 15 18.59 18.75 -10.44
C SER A 15 17.86 18.32 -9.17
N THR A 16 16.68 18.86 -8.91
CA THR A 16 15.90 18.53 -7.70
C THR A 16 15.23 17.16 -7.84
N PRO A 17 15.33 16.28 -6.84
CA PRO A 17 14.66 14.99 -6.87
C PRO A 17 13.13 15.12 -7.01
N PHE A 18 12.55 14.38 -7.94
CA PHE A 18 11.11 14.31 -8.15
C PHE A 18 10.57 12.97 -7.63
N ILE A 19 9.81 13.03 -6.54
CA ILE A 19 9.25 11.85 -5.89
C ILE A 19 7.76 11.74 -6.21
N PHE A 20 7.38 10.65 -6.88
CA PHE A 20 5.99 10.37 -7.23
C PHE A 20 5.42 9.24 -6.36
N THR A 21 4.35 9.54 -5.64
CA THR A 21 3.60 8.52 -4.90
C THR A 21 2.67 7.78 -5.86
N SER A 22 3.15 6.67 -6.41
CA SER A 22 2.41 5.73 -7.23
C SER A 22 1.63 4.73 -6.36
N THR A 23 1.14 3.65 -6.91
CA THR A 23 0.25 2.70 -6.23
C THR A 23 0.45 1.28 -6.77
N ASN A 24 0.11 0.28 -5.97
CA ASN A 24 0.01 -1.11 -6.42
C ASN A 24 -1.09 -1.34 -7.49
N LYS A 25 -2.01 -0.38 -7.66
CA LYS A 25 -3.07 -0.49 -8.69
C LYS A 25 -2.54 -0.34 -10.13
N VAL A 26 -1.27 0.06 -10.30
CA VAL A 26 -0.60 0.01 -11.61
C VAL A 26 -0.48 -1.42 -12.17
N TYR A 27 -0.55 -2.44 -11.32
CA TYR A 27 -0.54 -3.85 -11.73
C TYR A 27 -1.94 -4.37 -12.17
N GLY A 28 -2.98 -3.54 -12.09
CA GLY A 28 -4.35 -3.91 -12.44
C GLY A 28 -4.81 -5.16 -11.70
N ASP A 29 -5.50 -6.06 -12.41
CA ASP A 29 -5.98 -7.34 -11.88
C ASP A 29 -4.96 -8.48 -12.00
N ASN A 30 -3.75 -8.23 -12.51
CA ASN A 30 -2.71 -9.26 -12.63
C ASN A 30 -2.40 -9.98 -11.30
N PRO A 31 -2.38 -9.32 -10.11
CA PRO A 31 -2.21 -10.01 -8.83
C PRO A 31 -3.28 -11.08 -8.55
N ASN A 32 -4.46 -10.98 -9.12
CA ASN A 32 -5.53 -11.96 -8.94
C ASN A 32 -5.37 -13.23 -9.81
N LYS A 33 -4.46 -13.21 -10.80
CA LYS A 33 -4.20 -14.33 -11.72
C LYS A 33 -3.23 -15.37 -11.14
N ILE A 34 -2.57 -15.08 -10.02
CA ILE A 34 -1.63 -16.02 -9.40
C ILE A 34 -2.35 -17.11 -8.60
N LYS A 35 -1.71 -18.28 -8.48
CA LYS A 35 -2.23 -19.38 -7.65
C LYS A 35 -2.08 -19.04 -6.17
N LEU A 36 -3.20 -19.07 -5.44
CA LEU A 36 -3.27 -18.83 -4.00
C LEU A 36 -3.83 -20.03 -3.27
N SER A 37 -3.33 -20.28 -2.07
CA SER A 37 -3.94 -21.18 -1.09
C SER A 37 -4.96 -20.41 -0.26
N ASN A 38 -6.12 -21.03 -0.02
CA ASN A 38 -7.18 -20.48 0.83
C ASN A 38 -7.09 -21.15 2.21
N THR A 39 -6.71 -20.40 3.23
CA THR A 39 -6.66 -20.86 4.61
C THR A 39 -7.90 -20.41 5.40
N LYS A 40 -7.96 -20.75 6.68
CA LYS A 40 -9.07 -20.32 7.55
C LYS A 40 -9.24 -18.80 7.60
N TYR A 41 -8.14 -18.05 7.64
CA TYR A 41 -8.16 -16.62 7.89
C TYR A 41 -7.64 -15.73 6.75
N ARG A 42 -6.95 -16.31 5.76
CA ARG A 42 -6.31 -15.53 4.69
C ARG A 42 -6.06 -16.31 3.41
N PHE A 43 -5.94 -15.59 2.30
CA PHE A 43 -5.24 -16.08 1.13
C PHE A 43 -3.73 -15.96 1.33
N THR A 44 -2.98 -16.93 0.79
CA THR A 44 -1.51 -16.92 0.85
C THR A 44 -0.90 -17.62 -0.35
N VAL A 45 0.37 -17.32 -0.65
CA VAL A 45 1.15 -18.07 -1.63
C VAL A 45 1.77 -19.32 -1.00
N SER A 46 2.07 -20.33 -1.80
CA SER A 46 2.81 -21.51 -1.31
C SER A 46 4.25 -21.13 -0.94
N LYS A 47 4.88 -21.94 -0.07
CA LYS A 47 6.29 -21.73 0.33
C LYS A 47 7.27 -21.75 -0.86
N ASN A 48 6.94 -22.50 -1.92
CA ASN A 48 7.75 -22.62 -3.13
C ASN A 48 7.34 -21.62 -4.23
N SER A 49 6.48 -20.66 -3.93
CA SER A 49 6.06 -19.65 -4.89
C SER A 49 7.19 -18.67 -5.17
N LYS A 50 7.35 -18.26 -6.44
CA LYS A 50 8.23 -17.15 -6.80
C LYS A 50 7.79 -15.82 -6.14
N PHE A 51 6.55 -15.73 -5.67
CA PHE A 51 5.99 -14.58 -4.97
C PHE A 51 6.10 -14.67 -3.44
N ILE A 52 6.92 -15.57 -2.91
CA ILE A 52 7.06 -15.73 -1.45
C ILE A 52 7.52 -14.44 -0.74
N HIS A 53 8.22 -13.56 -1.45
CA HIS A 53 8.65 -12.25 -0.96
C HIS A 53 7.70 -11.10 -1.33
N GLY A 54 6.63 -11.39 -2.05
CA GLY A 54 5.72 -10.39 -2.62
C GLY A 54 5.90 -10.20 -4.12
N PHE A 55 5.24 -9.18 -4.66
CA PHE A 55 5.41 -8.75 -6.05
C PHE A 55 6.56 -7.75 -6.14
N ASP A 56 7.51 -8.02 -7.01
CA ASP A 56 8.57 -7.08 -7.37
C ASP A 56 8.15 -6.14 -8.52
N GLU A 57 9.04 -5.23 -8.88
CA GLU A 57 8.77 -4.20 -9.89
C GLU A 57 8.72 -4.74 -11.32
N SER A 58 9.20 -5.97 -11.56
CA SER A 58 9.10 -6.66 -12.85
C SER A 58 7.73 -7.29 -13.11
N PHE A 59 6.84 -7.27 -12.09
CA PHE A 59 5.50 -7.85 -12.24
C PHE A 59 4.70 -7.08 -13.32
N PRO A 60 3.99 -7.79 -14.23
CA PRO A 60 3.36 -7.18 -15.40
C PRO A 60 2.34 -6.09 -15.04
N ILE A 61 2.39 -5.00 -15.81
CA ILE A 61 1.48 -3.86 -15.70
C ILE A 61 0.49 -3.77 -16.86
N ASP A 62 0.66 -4.55 -17.91
CA ASP A 62 -0.13 -4.58 -19.13
C ASP A 62 -1.06 -5.81 -19.22
N ASN A 63 -1.85 -5.89 -20.29
CA ASN A 63 -2.79 -6.99 -20.57
C ASN A 63 -3.72 -7.31 -19.39
N THR A 64 -4.22 -6.28 -18.70
CA THR A 64 -5.06 -6.43 -17.53
C THR A 64 -6.03 -5.26 -17.39
N LEU A 65 -7.14 -5.49 -16.68
CA LEU A 65 -8.07 -4.42 -16.34
C LEU A 65 -7.47 -3.57 -15.23
N HIS A 66 -7.29 -2.28 -15.48
CA HIS A 66 -7.02 -1.27 -14.47
C HIS A 66 -8.34 -0.53 -14.14
N SER A 67 -8.56 -0.17 -12.91
CA SER A 67 -9.57 0.84 -12.63
C SER A 67 -9.14 2.18 -13.27
N LEU A 68 -10.07 3.12 -13.42
CA LEU A 68 -9.71 4.47 -13.92
C LEU A 68 -8.62 5.13 -13.05
N PHE A 69 -8.69 4.91 -11.73
CA PHE A 69 -7.63 5.34 -10.81
C PHE A 69 -6.30 4.65 -11.12
N GLY A 70 -6.29 3.32 -11.27
CA GLY A 70 -5.08 2.56 -11.61
C GLY A 70 -4.47 3.00 -12.92
N ALA A 71 -5.27 3.18 -13.97
CA ALA A 71 -4.83 3.63 -15.29
C ALA A 71 -4.23 5.05 -15.24
N SER A 72 -4.87 5.98 -14.52
CA SER A 72 -4.36 7.35 -14.38
C SER A 72 -3.02 7.40 -13.63
N LYS A 73 -2.86 6.56 -12.59
CA LYS A 73 -1.62 6.44 -11.83
C LYS A 73 -0.52 5.74 -12.64
N LEU A 74 -0.86 4.71 -13.42
CA LEU A 74 0.07 4.01 -14.29
C LEU A 74 0.63 4.94 -15.36
N SER A 75 -0.21 5.73 -16.03
CA SER A 75 0.25 6.72 -17.02
C SER A 75 1.24 7.72 -16.41
N ALA A 76 0.96 8.20 -15.20
CA ALA A 76 1.86 9.10 -14.48
C ALA A 76 3.16 8.39 -14.03
N ASP A 77 3.07 7.14 -13.57
CA ASP A 77 4.20 6.30 -13.14
C ASP A 77 5.20 6.12 -14.29
N ILE A 78 4.71 5.77 -15.48
CA ILE A 78 5.53 5.63 -16.69
C ILE A 78 6.18 6.97 -17.07
N LEU A 79 5.42 8.06 -17.09
CA LEU A 79 5.98 9.38 -17.41
C LEU A 79 7.11 9.76 -16.44
N VAL A 80 6.97 9.49 -15.16
CA VAL A 80 8.03 9.78 -14.15
C VAL A 80 9.29 8.99 -14.44
N GLN A 81 9.18 7.72 -14.83
CA GLN A 81 10.33 6.89 -15.23
C GLN A 81 10.98 7.44 -16.50
N GLU A 82 10.20 7.74 -17.54
CA GLU A 82 10.69 8.26 -18.82
C GLU A 82 11.41 9.61 -18.66
N TYR A 83 10.85 10.53 -17.85
CA TYR A 83 11.52 11.80 -17.57
C TYR A 83 12.86 11.62 -16.87
N GLY A 84 12.95 10.62 -15.99
CA GLY A 84 14.22 10.26 -15.36
C GLY A 84 15.23 9.72 -16.35
N GLN A 85 14.82 8.78 -17.18
CA GLN A 85 15.72 8.12 -18.14
C GLN A 85 16.08 9.02 -19.32
N TYR A 86 15.09 9.70 -19.89
CA TYR A 86 15.28 10.49 -21.12
C TYR A 86 15.97 11.82 -20.87
N PHE A 87 15.68 12.47 -19.73
CA PHE A 87 16.23 13.78 -19.38
C PHE A 87 17.25 13.75 -18.24
N ASP A 88 17.65 12.56 -17.78
CA ASP A 88 18.55 12.37 -16.63
C ASP A 88 18.08 13.13 -15.36
N MET A 89 16.78 13.24 -15.19
CA MET A 89 16.21 13.81 -13.97
C MET A 89 16.24 12.78 -12.84
N LYS A 90 16.45 13.24 -11.63
CA LYS A 90 16.43 12.38 -10.44
C LYS A 90 14.97 12.10 -10.04
N THR A 91 14.34 11.12 -10.69
CA THR A 91 12.93 10.79 -10.51
C THR A 91 12.73 9.41 -9.92
N VAL A 92 11.67 9.25 -9.13
CA VAL A 92 11.25 7.96 -8.58
C VAL A 92 9.74 7.81 -8.53
N SER A 93 9.25 6.62 -8.87
CA SER A 93 7.88 6.17 -8.62
C SER A 93 7.85 5.18 -7.46
N PHE A 94 7.26 5.56 -6.32
CA PHE A 94 6.99 4.64 -5.22
C PHE A 94 5.62 4.00 -5.39
N ARG A 95 5.58 2.73 -5.79
CA ARG A 95 4.34 1.93 -5.92
C ARG A 95 3.90 1.43 -4.57
N GLY A 96 3.05 2.21 -3.89
CA GLY A 96 2.61 1.95 -2.54
C GLY A 96 1.64 0.77 -2.42
N GLY A 97 1.83 -0.06 -1.38
CA GLY A 97 0.82 -0.93 -0.81
C GLY A 97 -0.24 -0.11 -0.03
N CYS A 98 -0.69 -0.59 1.12
CA CYS A 98 -1.54 0.24 1.99
C CYS A 98 -0.66 1.18 2.83
N LEU A 99 -0.72 2.47 2.49
CA LEU A 99 -0.05 3.53 3.23
C LEU A 99 -0.97 3.97 4.37
N THR A 100 -0.53 3.86 5.61
CA THR A 100 -1.38 4.10 6.78
C THR A 100 -0.62 4.74 7.94
N GLY A 101 -1.33 5.11 8.99
CA GLY A 101 -0.75 5.75 10.18
C GLY A 101 -1.82 6.45 11.01
N PRO A 102 -1.45 7.03 12.16
CA PRO A 102 -2.40 7.58 13.12
C PRO A 102 -3.25 8.74 12.58
N LYS A 103 -2.74 9.50 11.60
CA LYS A 103 -3.47 10.61 10.97
C LYS A 103 -4.28 10.19 9.73
N HIS A 104 -4.27 8.91 9.38
CA HIS A 104 -5.03 8.43 8.23
C HIS A 104 -6.54 8.44 8.52
N SER A 105 -7.29 9.24 7.76
CA SER A 105 -8.75 9.35 7.86
C SER A 105 -9.42 8.32 6.95
N GLY A 106 -9.59 7.09 7.46
CA GLY A 106 -10.24 6.02 6.71
C GLY A 106 -11.74 6.21 6.58
N THR A 107 -12.26 5.76 5.44
CA THR A 107 -13.69 5.68 5.11
C THR A 107 -14.02 4.26 4.65
N MET A 108 -15.31 3.95 4.50
CA MET A 108 -15.78 2.62 4.07
C MET A 108 -15.09 2.12 2.79
N MET A 109 -14.78 3.00 1.85
CA MET A 109 -14.19 2.64 0.55
C MET A 109 -12.69 2.85 0.47
N HIS A 110 -12.04 3.49 1.46
CA HIS A 110 -10.62 3.83 1.42
C HIS A 110 -10.01 3.82 2.82
N GLY A 111 -8.77 3.28 2.93
CA GLY A 111 -8.04 3.24 4.20
C GLY A 111 -8.62 2.23 5.19
N PHE A 112 -8.72 0.97 4.77
CA PHE A 112 -9.45 -0.08 5.50
C PHE A 112 -9.03 -0.24 6.96
N LEU A 113 -7.72 -0.18 7.30
CA LEU A 113 -7.26 -0.32 8.70
C LEU A 113 -7.76 0.82 9.58
N SER A 114 -7.65 2.06 9.10
CA SER A 114 -8.12 3.23 9.86
C SER A 114 -9.64 3.20 10.02
N TYR A 115 -10.38 2.84 8.97
CA TYR A 115 -11.83 2.72 9.05
C TYR A 115 -12.27 1.57 9.94
N LEU A 116 -11.58 0.42 9.88
CA LEU A 116 -11.83 -0.74 10.75
C LEU A 116 -11.63 -0.37 12.22
N MET A 117 -10.49 0.24 12.56
CA MET A 117 -10.19 0.70 13.92
C MET A 117 -11.25 1.70 14.42
N LYS A 118 -11.64 2.65 13.55
CA LYS A 118 -12.71 3.60 13.85
C LYS A 118 -14.01 2.89 14.18
N CYS A 119 -14.46 1.95 13.33
CA CYS A 119 -15.70 1.20 13.58
C CYS A 119 -15.62 0.36 14.86
N THR A 120 -14.45 -0.21 15.18
CA THR A 120 -14.26 -0.99 16.43
C THR A 120 -14.39 -0.09 17.67
N ILE A 121 -13.81 1.12 17.64
CA ILE A 121 -13.89 2.07 18.76
C ILE A 121 -15.30 2.67 18.89
N SER A 122 -15.88 3.14 17.77
CA SER A 122 -17.19 3.80 17.76
C SER A 122 -18.37 2.84 17.80
N LYS A 123 -18.12 1.50 17.74
CA LYS A 123 -19.14 0.44 17.63
C LYS A 123 -20.03 0.57 16.38
N ASN A 124 -19.60 1.34 15.39
CA ASN A 124 -20.29 1.44 14.12
C ASN A 124 -20.15 0.15 13.31
N LYS A 125 -21.14 -0.10 12.45
CA LYS A 125 -21.15 -1.26 11.58
C LYS A 125 -20.05 -1.16 10.50
N TYR A 126 -19.29 -2.24 10.32
CA TYR A 126 -18.29 -2.40 9.27
C TYR A 126 -18.79 -3.37 8.21
N THR A 127 -18.65 -3.05 6.93
CA THR A 127 -19.02 -3.96 5.84
C THR A 127 -17.78 -4.62 5.24
N ILE A 128 -17.72 -5.95 5.29
CA ILE A 128 -16.69 -6.75 4.63
C ILE A 128 -17.13 -6.99 3.18
N PHE A 129 -16.35 -6.51 2.21
CA PHE A 129 -16.62 -6.66 0.78
C PHE A 129 -15.85 -7.85 0.19
N GLY A 130 -16.58 -8.90 -0.16
CA GLY A 130 -16.11 -10.06 -0.88
C GLY A 130 -14.98 -10.87 -0.22
N TYR A 131 -14.54 -11.88 -0.92
CA TYR A 131 -13.42 -12.74 -0.57
C TYR A 131 -13.46 -13.34 0.85
N GLN A 132 -14.64 -13.38 1.49
CA GLN A 132 -14.86 -13.85 2.86
C GLN A 132 -14.00 -13.11 3.91
N GLY A 133 -13.57 -11.87 3.63
CA GLY A 133 -12.65 -11.13 4.50
C GLY A 133 -11.21 -11.66 4.54
N LYS A 134 -10.87 -12.61 3.67
CA LYS A 134 -9.56 -13.27 3.61
C LYS A 134 -8.54 -12.56 2.72
N GLN A 135 -8.92 -11.49 2.05
CA GLN A 135 -8.03 -10.70 1.20
C GLN A 135 -6.91 -10.06 2.02
N VAL A 136 -5.68 -10.20 1.52
CA VAL A 136 -4.46 -9.77 2.22
C VAL A 136 -3.89 -8.50 1.59
N ARG A 137 -3.48 -7.57 2.45
CA ARG A 137 -2.77 -6.34 2.10
C ARG A 137 -1.56 -6.16 3.01
N ASP A 138 -0.49 -5.69 2.44
CA ASP A 138 0.64 -5.19 3.23
C ASP A 138 0.43 -3.71 3.58
N ASN A 139 0.92 -3.34 4.75
CA ASN A 139 0.65 -2.04 5.36
C ASN A 139 1.96 -1.41 5.82
N ILE A 140 2.24 -0.19 5.38
CA ILE A 140 3.42 0.56 5.81
C ILE A 140 2.99 1.79 6.61
N HIS A 141 3.68 2.03 7.71
CA HIS A 141 3.49 3.21 8.52
C HIS A 141 3.97 4.48 7.78
N SER A 142 3.23 5.57 7.89
CA SER A 142 3.52 6.85 7.20
C SER A 142 4.91 7.42 7.52
N LYS A 143 5.42 7.22 8.74
CA LYS A 143 6.77 7.64 9.12
C LYS A 143 7.85 6.82 8.42
N ASP A 144 7.64 5.50 8.24
CA ASP A 144 8.58 4.65 7.48
C ASP A 144 8.57 4.99 6.00
N LEU A 145 7.40 5.33 5.44
CA LEU A 145 7.29 5.82 4.06
C LEU A 145 7.98 7.17 3.89
N ALA A 146 7.73 8.13 4.79
CA ALA A 146 8.40 9.44 4.74
C ALA A 146 9.92 9.29 4.84
N ASN A 147 10.41 8.36 5.66
CA ASN A 147 11.83 8.04 5.74
C ASN A 147 12.36 7.42 4.43
N ALA A 148 11.57 6.61 3.72
CA ALA A 148 11.96 6.10 2.40
C ALA A 148 12.10 7.26 1.37
N PHE A 149 11.19 8.23 1.39
CA PHE A 149 11.30 9.42 0.54
C PHE A 149 12.55 10.24 0.88
N TYR A 150 12.83 10.40 2.17
CA TYR A 150 14.01 11.11 2.64
C TYR A 150 15.30 10.39 2.21
N LYS A 151 15.36 9.05 2.28
CA LYS A 151 16.53 8.29 1.81
C LYS A 151 16.75 8.43 0.31
N PHE A 152 15.70 8.45 -0.48
CA PHE A 152 15.82 8.76 -1.91
C PHE A 152 16.28 10.20 -2.14
N PHE A 153 15.78 11.15 -1.38
CA PHE A 153 16.20 12.54 -1.46
C PHE A 153 17.69 12.74 -1.14
N GLU A 154 18.22 12.04 -0.12
CA GLU A 154 19.64 12.10 0.24
C GLU A 154 20.55 11.50 -0.84
N ASN A 155 20.13 10.44 -1.51
CA ASN A 155 20.93 9.76 -2.55
C ASN A 155 20.05 9.40 -3.76
N PRO A 156 19.67 10.39 -4.57
CA PRO A 156 18.73 10.17 -5.67
C PRO A 156 19.40 9.57 -6.90
N SER A 157 18.63 8.76 -7.63
CA SER A 157 19.02 8.20 -8.93
C SER A 157 17.94 8.46 -9.98
N SER A 158 18.29 8.31 -11.28
CA SER A 158 17.40 8.66 -12.38
C SER A 158 16.42 7.54 -12.69
N GLY A 159 15.14 7.88 -12.91
CA GLY A 159 14.13 7.00 -13.48
C GLY A 159 13.82 5.74 -12.66
N GLN A 160 13.89 5.82 -11.32
CA GLN A 160 13.68 4.65 -10.48
C GLN A 160 12.21 4.33 -10.23
N VAL A 161 11.95 3.04 -10.04
CA VAL A 161 10.68 2.53 -9.55
C VAL A 161 10.92 1.56 -8.40
N TYR A 162 10.14 1.71 -7.32
CA TYR A 162 10.19 0.84 -6.15
C TYR A 162 8.80 0.47 -5.68
N ASN A 163 8.57 -0.83 -5.45
CA ASN A 163 7.46 -1.24 -4.61
C ASN A 163 7.77 -0.88 -3.16
N ILE A 164 6.83 -0.25 -2.49
CA ILE A 164 6.96 0.17 -1.11
C ILE A 164 5.70 -0.20 -0.32
N GLY A 165 5.87 -0.91 0.77
CA GLY A 165 4.77 -1.40 1.58
C GLY A 165 5.27 -2.07 2.84
N GLY A 166 4.39 -2.75 3.57
CA GLY A 166 4.75 -3.52 4.76
C GLY A 166 5.56 -4.79 4.44
N GLY A 167 5.46 -5.27 3.21
CA GLY A 167 6.08 -6.52 2.79
C GLY A 167 5.55 -7.73 3.54
N VAL A 168 6.35 -8.79 3.54
CA VAL A 168 5.97 -10.06 4.20
C VAL A 168 5.87 -9.97 5.73
N LYS A 169 6.42 -8.93 6.35
CA LYS A 169 6.40 -8.77 7.81
C LYS A 169 5.18 -8.02 8.32
N ASN A 170 4.68 -7.04 7.56
CA ASN A 170 3.60 -6.16 7.96
C ASN A 170 2.42 -6.27 6.99
N ASN A 171 1.77 -7.44 6.96
CA ASN A 171 0.56 -7.67 6.16
C ASN A 171 -0.49 -8.39 7.00
N CYS A 172 -1.74 -8.21 6.64
CA CYS A 172 -2.87 -8.90 7.25
C CYS A 172 -4.03 -9.08 6.28
N SER A 173 -4.87 -10.05 6.56
CA SER A 173 -6.22 -10.12 5.98
C SER A 173 -7.18 -9.20 6.76
N ILE A 174 -8.39 -9.01 6.23
CA ILE A 174 -9.44 -8.27 6.96
C ILE A 174 -9.80 -9.00 8.25
N LEU A 175 -9.92 -10.35 8.23
CA LEU A 175 -10.23 -11.14 9.43
C LEU A 175 -9.14 -11.04 10.50
N GLU A 176 -7.87 -11.06 10.10
CA GLU A 176 -6.75 -10.87 11.02
C GLU A 176 -6.70 -9.44 11.59
N ALA A 177 -6.98 -8.44 10.76
CA ALA A 177 -7.07 -7.05 11.22
C ALA A 177 -8.23 -6.83 12.20
N ILE A 178 -9.39 -7.46 11.98
CA ILE A 178 -10.52 -7.43 12.93
C ILE A 178 -10.07 -7.94 14.29
N LYS A 179 -9.44 -9.13 14.32
CA LYS A 179 -8.95 -9.73 15.55
C LYS A 179 -7.99 -8.79 16.30
N LEU A 180 -7.01 -8.21 15.60
CA LEU A 180 -6.06 -7.26 16.18
C LEU A 180 -6.76 -6.01 16.74
N CYS A 181 -7.71 -5.42 16.01
CA CYS A 181 -8.45 -4.25 16.49
C CYS A 181 -9.30 -4.58 17.72
N GLU A 182 -9.94 -5.75 17.77
CA GLU A 182 -10.70 -6.21 18.94
C GLU A 182 -9.79 -6.42 20.15
N GLU A 183 -8.62 -7.05 19.97
CA GLU A 183 -7.64 -7.27 21.04
C GLU A 183 -7.10 -5.95 21.62
N LEU A 184 -6.77 -4.99 20.74
CA LEU A 184 -6.22 -3.70 21.15
C LEU A 184 -7.24 -2.77 21.83
N THR A 185 -8.50 -2.86 21.44
CA THR A 185 -9.54 -1.94 21.97
C THR A 185 -10.38 -2.54 23.10
N GLY A 186 -10.39 -3.86 23.23
CA GLY A 186 -11.30 -4.60 24.11
C GLY A 186 -12.76 -4.61 23.62
N ASN A 187 -13.05 -4.02 22.45
CA ASN A 187 -14.39 -3.96 21.87
C ASN A 187 -14.55 -5.04 20.81
N LYS A 188 -15.79 -5.59 20.70
CA LYS A 188 -16.16 -6.44 19.57
C LYS A 188 -16.62 -5.58 18.40
N LEU A 189 -16.15 -5.92 17.18
CA LEU A 189 -16.58 -5.25 15.96
C LEU A 189 -17.96 -5.76 15.54
N ASN A 190 -18.86 -4.83 15.30
CA ASN A 190 -20.12 -5.11 14.61
C ASN A 190 -19.88 -5.09 13.11
N TYR A 191 -20.02 -6.22 12.42
CA TYR A 191 -19.80 -6.27 10.96
C TYR A 191 -20.83 -7.12 10.23
N GLU A 192 -21.00 -6.80 8.96
CA GLU A 192 -21.74 -7.60 8.00
C GLU A 192 -20.84 -8.00 6.83
N TYR A 193 -21.24 -9.01 6.10
CA TYR A 193 -20.54 -9.50 4.93
C TYR A 193 -21.42 -9.34 3.67
N THR A 194 -20.79 -8.94 2.56
CA THR A 194 -21.40 -8.98 1.23
C THR A 194 -20.50 -9.70 0.25
N ASP A 195 -21.08 -10.52 -0.63
CA ASP A 195 -20.35 -11.24 -1.68
C ASP A 195 -19.80 -10.32 -2.80
N GLN A 196 -20.25 -9.07 -2.84
CA GLN A 196 -19.81 -8.11 -3.85
C GLN A 196 -18.35 -7.69 -3.59
N ASN A 197 -17.46 -8.03 -4.51
CA ASN A 197 -16.09 -7.53 -4.49
C ASN A 197 -16.05 -6.08 -4.98
N ARG A 198 -15.16 -5.27 -4.44
CA ARG A 198 -14.87 -3.95 -5.01
C ARG A 198 -14.10 -4.10 -6.32
N ILE A 199 -14.42 -3.28 -7.32
CA ILE A 199 -13.72 -3.26 -8.60
C ILE A 199 -12.24 -2.93 -8.37
N GLY A 200 -11.35 -3.73 -8.98
CA GLY A 200 -9.90 -3.56 -8.85
C GLY A 200 -9.34 -3.99 -7.49
N ASP A 201 -10.09 -4.75 -6.69
CA ASP A 201 -9.55 -5.28 -5.43
C ASP A 201 -8.77 -6.59 -5.64
N HIS A 202 -7.73 -6.80 -4.83
CA HIS A 202 -6.85 -7.97 -4.92
C HIS A 202 -7.20 -8.99 -3.84
N LYS A 203 -7.14 -10.29 -4.18
CA LYS A 203 -7.21 -11.37 -3.17
C LYS A 203 -5.99 -11.37 -2.27
N TRP A 204 -4.83 -11.09 -2.84
CA TRP A 204 -3.58 -11.02 -2.15
C TRP A 204 -2.65 -10.02 -2.83
N TYR A 205 -2.14 -9.07 -2.07
CA TYR A 205 -1.08 -8.18 -2.52
C TYR A 205 -0.11 -7.91 -1.37
N VAL A 206 1.15 -8.23 -1.62
CA VAL A 206 2.27 -7.96 -0.72
C VAL A 206 3.40 -7.41 -1.59
N SER A 207 3.95 -6.27 -1.21
CA SER A 207 5.08 -5.63 -1.89
C SER A 207 6.38 -6.38 -1.62
N ASP A 208 7.14 -6.70 -2.65
CA ASP A 208 8.55 -7.06 -2.48
C ASP A 208 9.37 -5.76 -2.39
N ILE A 209 9.89 -5.50 -1.22
CA ILE A 209 10.65 -4.26 -0.92
C ILE A 209 12.17 -4.47 -0.97
N ARG A 210 12.62 -5.63 -1.45
CA ARG A 210 14.05 -5.98 -1.45
C ARG A 210 14.87 -5.07 -2.36
N LYS A 211 14.34 -4.66 -3.52
CA LYS A 211 15.01 -3.72 -4.42
C LYS A 211 15.29 -2.38 -3.70
N PHE A 212 14.30 -1.80 -3.04
CA PHE A 212 14.50 -0.57 -2.29
C PHE A 212 15.54 -0.75 -1.18
N LYS A 213 15.44 -1.83 -0.40
CA LYS A 213 16.41 -2.13 0.67
C LYS A 213 17.84 -2.36 0.17
N SER A 214 18.01 -2.91 -1.02
CA SER A 214 19.35 -3.10 -1.61
C SER A 214 20.00 -1.79 -2.04
N HIS A 215 19.21 -0.82 -2.52
CA HIS A 215 19.69 0.50 -2.90
C HIS A 215 19.87 1.45 -1.69
N TYR A 216 19.06 1.24 -0.63
CA TYR A 216 19.07 2.04 0.59
C TYR A 216 19.17 1.13 1.83
N PRO A 217 20.34 0.51 2.10
CA PRO A 217 20.50 -0.52 3.15
C PRO A 217 20.29 0.05 4.56
N ASP A 218 20.47 1.35 4.76
CA ASP A 218 20.23 2.03 6.03
C ASP A 218 18.74 2.27 6.31
N TRP A 219 17.88 2.15 5.29
CA TRP A 219 16.45 2.25 5.50
C TRP A 219 15.89 1.00 6.17
N LYS A 220 15.14 1.20 7.24
CA LYS A 220 14.49 0.11 8.00
C LYS A 220 13.07 0.51 8.34
N GLN A 221 12.17 -0.46 8.21
CA GLN A 221 10.83 -0.33 8.79
C GLN A 221 10.94 -0.41 10.31
N LYS A 222 10.53 0.65 11.00
CA LYS A 222 10.57 0.77 12.46
C LYS A 222 9.26 0.35 13.11
N TYR A 223 8.16 0.46 12.37
CA TYR A 223 6.82 0.22 12.89
C TYR A 223 6.28 -1.11 12.38
N THR A 224 5.81 -1.95 13.30
CA THR A 224 5.05 -3.15 12.98
C THR A 224 3.58 -2.78 12.68
N LEU A 225 2.82 -3.76 12.20
CA LEU A 225 1.37 -3.59 12.04
C LEU A 225 0.68 -3.29 13.39
N VAL A 226 1.13 -3.94 14.46
CA VAL A 226 0.59 -3.73 15.82
C VAL A 226 0.89 -2.32 16.29
N ASP A 227 2.15 -1.86 16.21
CA ASP A 227 2.53 -0.48 16.57
C ASP A 227 1.67 0.55 15.82
N THR A 228 1.42 0.30 14.53
CA THR A 228 0.62 1.18 13.68
C THR A 228 -0.83 1.25 14.16
N LEU A 229 -1.43 0.12 14.53
CA LEU A 229 -2.79 0.06 15.05
C LEU A 229 -2.90 0.65 16.46
N GLU A 230 -1.91 0.44 17.32
CA GLU A 230 -1.85 1.04 18.67
C GLU A 230 -1.74 2.55 18.61
N GLU A 231 -0.81 3.10 17.78
CA GLU A 231 -0.73 4.55 17.59
C GLU A 231 -2.04 5.13 17.03
N MET A 232 -2.66 4.42 16.07
CA MET A 232 -3.92 4.84 15.47
C MET A 232 -5.07 4.87 16.49
N ALA A 233 -5.18 3.83 17.31
CA ALA A 233 -6.17 3.77 18.38
C ALA A 233 -5.94 4.89 19.40
N LYS A 234 -4.72 5.02 19.93
CA LYS A 234 -4.34 6.02 20.95
C LYS A 234 -4.63 7.45 20.48
N GLU A 235 -4.20 7.79 19.25
CA GLU A 235 -4.33 9.15 18.72
C GLU A 235 -5.79 9.55 18.46
N ASN A 236 -6.67 8.58 18.15
CA ASN A 236 -8.03 8.88 17.71
C ASN A 236 -9.11 8.40 18.69
N TYR A 237 -8.76 7.74 19.80
CA TYR A 237 -9.74 7.13 20.70
C TYR A 237 -10.85 8.11 21.12
N ASN A 238 -10.46 9.27 21.67
CA ASN A 238 -11.43 10.26 22.15
C ASN A 238 -12.27 10.84 21.02
N ARG A 239 -11.72 10.99 19.81
CA ARG A 239 -12.43 11.49 18.63
C ARG A 239 -13.44 10.48 18.08
N TRP A 240 -13.17 9.17 18.23
CA TRP A 240 -14.01 8.10 17.66
C TRP A 240 -14.97 7.46 18.67
N LYS A 241 -14.80 7.71 19.95
CA LYS A 241 -15.63 7.17 21.04
C LYS A 241 -16.97 7.93 21.21
N VAL A 242 -17.38 8.75 20.28
CA VAL A 242 -18.61 9.57 20.37
C VAL A 242 -19.88 8.71 20.30
#